data_341591a402b9914e9e1d28583d47ac8a
#
_entry.id   341591a402b9914e9e1d28583d47ac8a
#
_cell.length_a   1.000
_cell.length_b   1.000
_cell.length_c   1.000
_cell.angle_alpha   90.00
_cell.angle_beta   90.00
_cell.angle_gamma   90.00
#
_symmetry.space_group_name_H-M   'P 1'
#
loop_
_entity.id
_entity.type
_entity.pdbx_description
1 polymer ?
#
loop_
_entity_poly.entity_id
_entity_poly.type
_entity_poly.pdbx_seq_one_letter_code
_entity_poly.pdbx_strand_id
1 'polypeptide(L)'
;MRLVLPKRNPCSRISSDLSEQPALAKISGAIEVERPATLRRIRWKFPFAGVFCVAAVLAGLAAEVNRWTGDSAEDGALAVVHIAQHRTVSLHKLSSSHIPMPQGVPSAHASTLTALKGDELLAFWWAGSRESGPDVKVYTSHWGGGKWSVPREVASRDSLGDALGIGIRRVGNPVVWTARDGTINLFIVATGLGGWAASRIAHLVSSDHGESFEVKRLLPMSPLFNTSVLVRATPVGLADGGWWLPAYFELGIKYPMIMAFDEEGEPEWLARIGERTTTLQPTIVPVSAFEAHALMRDASDERRIQQAFSRDGGATWEDLPPLDLPNHSTSVAALRLNEGGYLLLHNHVTEGGSSRNVLRLSVSKDARSWETVFDVARGEPGEEFSYPALQQVGNELHVTYTSRRTSIEHHVYRIAYGKELP
;
A
#
# COMPACT_ATOMS: atom_id res chain seq x y z
N MET A 1 25.31 26.14 -36.67
CA MET A 1 25.72 25.08 -37.60
C MET A 1 24.51 24.19 -37.85
N ARG A 2 24.21 23.99 -39.15
CA ARG A 2 22.92 23.62 -39.72
C ARG A 2 22.38 22.25 -39.30
N LEU A 3 21.06 22.22 -38.98
CA LEU A 3 20.22 21.02 -38.99
C LEU A 3 20.25 20.31 -40.34
N VAL A 4 20.31 19.00 -40.35
CA VAL A 4 19.99 18.16 -41.51
C VAL A 4 18.92 17.14 -41.08
N LEU A 5 17.72 17.30 -41.68
CA LEU A 5 16.61 16.36 -41.66
C LEU A 5 16.75 15.37 -42.83
N PRO A 6 16.43 14.09 -42.72
CA PRO A 6 16.32 13.20 -43.85
C PRO A 6 14.92 13.22 -44.48
N LYS A 7 14.93 13.16 -45.80
CA LYS A 7 13.81 13.29 -46.74
C LYS A 7 12.88 12.07 -46.75
N ARG A 8 11.61 12.34 -46.93
CA ARG A 8 10.56 11.40 -47.36
C ARG A 8 10.79 10.97 -48.81
N ASN A 9 10.57 9.69 -49.12
CA ASN A 9 10.43 9.18 -50.47
C ASN A 9 8.96 8.81 -50.75
N PRO A 10 8.53 9.02 -52.03
CA PRO A 10 7.12 9.03 -52.39
C PRO A 10 6.59 7.69 -52.95
N CYS A 11 5.26 7.59 -52.91
CA CYS A 11 4.39 6.62 -53.53
C CYS A 11 4.80 6.22 -54.96
N SER A 12 4.72 4.94 -55.27
CA SER A 12 4.52 4.46 -56.64
C SER A 12 3.16 3.77 -56.76
N ARG A 13 2.34 4.34 -57.66
CA ARG A 13 1.11 3.76 -58.22
C ARG A 13 1.50 2.55 -59.09
N ILE A 14 0.70 1.49 -59.01
CA ILE A 14 0.58 0.49 -60.08
C ILE A 14 -0.88 0.42 -60.47
N SER A 15 -1.09 0.60 -61.77
CA SER A 15 -2.34 0.66 -62.51
C SER A 15 -2.89 -0.74 -62.78
N SER A 16 -4.21 -0.77 -62.81
CA SER A 16 -5.17 -1.61 -63.51
C SER A 16 -4.65 -2.51 -64.65
N ASP A 17 -5.08 -3.76 -64.65
CA ASP A 17 -5.56 -4.41 -65.87
C ASP A 17 -6.75 -5.33 -65.61
N LEU A 18 -7.75 -5.15 -66.48
CA LEU A 18 -8.98 -5.86 -66.63
C LEU A 18 -8.75 -7.09 -67.51
N SER A 19 -9.33 -8.23 -67.15
CA SER A 19 -10.16 -9.04 -68.04
C SER A 19 -10.18 -10.50 -67.64
N GLU A 20 -11.31 -11.01 -67.39
CA GLU A 20 -11.98 -12.17 -67.96
C GLU A 20 -13.00 -12.79 -66.98
N GLN A 21 -14.27 -12.63 -67.35
CA GLN A 21 -15.36 -13.37 -66.78
C GLN A 21 -15.56 -14.69 -67.55
N PRO A 22 -15.96 -15.78 -66.90
CA PRO A 22 -16.84 -16.77 -67.53
C PRO A 22 -18.24 -16.75 -66.91
N ALA A 23 -19.15 -17.06 -67.79
CA ALA A 23 -20.61 -17.04 -67.73
C ALA A 23 -21.28 -17.68 -66.53
N LEU A 24 -22.29 -16.98 -66.00
CA LEU A 24 -23.25 -17.44 -65.03
C LEU A 24 -24.33 -18.30 -65.70
N ALA A 25 -24.44 -19.57 -65.31
CA ALA A 25 -25.62 -20.37 -65.55
C ALA A 25 -26.72 -20.02 -64.54
N LYS A 26 -27.89 -19.64 -65.03
CA LYS A 26 -29.10 -19.39 -64.23
C LYS A 26 -29.62 -20.73 -63.69
N ILE A 27 -29.65 -20.89 -62.40
CA ILE A 27 -30.50 -21.85 -61.71
C ILE A 27 -31.54 -21.02 -60.95
N SER A 28 -32.76 -20.99 -61.49
CA SER A 28 -33.95 -20.49 -60.84
C SER A 28 -34.51 -21.60 -59.97
N GLY A 29 -34.33 -21.51 -58.68
CA GLY A 29 -35.01 -22.33 -57.71
C GLY A 29 -35.43 -21.40 -56.57
N ALA A 30 -36.72 -21.06 -56.50
CA ALA A 30 -37.26 -20.27 -55.41
C ALA A 30 -37.22 -21.15 -54.13
N ILE A 31 -36.32 -20.81 -53.21
CA ILE A 31 -36.38 -21.32 -51.87
C ILE A 31 -37.25 -20.34 -51.08
N GLU A 32 -38.46 -20.82 -50.79
CA GLU A 32 -39.39 -20.16 -49.87
C GLU A 32 -38.82 -20.25 -48.44
N VAL A 33 -38.21 -19.17 -47.97
CA VAL A 33 -37.70 -19.06 -46.59
C VAL A 33 -38.91 -18.72 -45.72
N GLU A 34 -39.48 -19.73 -45.02
CA GLU A 34 -40.38 -19.48 -43.90
C GLU A 34 -39.72 -18.54 -42.92
N ARG A 35 -40.30 -17.36 -42.73
CA ARG A 35 -39.89 -16.42 -41.65
C ARG A 35 -40.24 -17.09 -40.33
N PRO A 36 -39.27 -17.28 -39.42
CA PRO A 36 -39.58 -17.77 -38.10
C PRO A 36 -40.51 -16.79 -37.39
N ALA A 37 -41.50 -17.36 -36.75
CA ALA A 37 -42.54 -16.65 -36.00
C ALA A 37 -41.94 -15.55 -35.10
N THR A 38 -42.53 -14.38 -35.20
CA THR A 38 -42.17 -13.19 -34.39
C THR A 38 -41.96 -13.58 -32.95
N LEU A 39 -40.70 -13.50 -32.49
CA LEU A 39 -40.36 -13.53 -31.08
C LEU A 39 -41.17 -12.42 -30.39
N ARG A 40 -42.25 -12.78 -29.71
CA ARG A 40 -43.00 -11.92 -28.82
C ARG A 40 -41.98 -11.37 -27.83
N ARG A 41 -41.60 -10.10 -27.97
CA ARG A 41 -40.85 -9.37 -26.93
C ARG A 41 -41.69 -9.47 -25.66
N ILE A 42 -41.28 -10.33 -24.74
CA ILE A 42 -41.78 -10.33 -23.39
C ILE A 42 -41.38 -9.00 -22.78
N ARG A 43 -42.32 -8.03 -22.84
CA ARG A 43 -42.20 -6.79 -22.08
C ARG A 43 -42.40 -7.13 -20.63
N TRP A 44 -41.30 -7.43 -19.94
CA TRP A 44 -41.29 -7.48 -18.50
C TRP A 44 -41.54 -6.07 -18.01
N LYS A 45 -42.80 -5.77 -17.69
CA LYS A 45 -43.12 -4.57 -16.92
C LYS A 45 -42.69 -4.83 -15.48
N PHE A 46 -41.47 -4.54 -15.14
CA PHE A 46 -41.01 -4.48 -13.77
C PHE A 46 -40.95 -3.02 -13.27
N PRO A 47 -42.06 -2.42 -12.85
CA PRO A 47 -41.96 -1.19 -12.09
C PRO A 47 -41.19 -1.41 -10.77
N PHE A 48 -41.22 -2.63 -10.23
CA PHE A 48 -40.48 -3.03 -9.03
C PHE A 48 -38.96 -3.12 -9.22
N ALA A 49 -38.43 -3.47 -10.38
CA ALA A 49 -36.99 -3.56 -10.62
C ALA A 49 -36.32 -2.18 -10.49
N GLY A 50 -36.93 -1.11 -11.01
CA GLY A 50 -36.44 0.25 -10.85
C GLY A 50 -36.43 0.71 -9.40
N VAL A 51 -37.53 0.43 -8.67
CA VAL A 51 -37.63 0.77 -7.24
C VAL A 51 -36.60 -0.01 -6.42
N PHE A 52 -36.41 -1.30 -6.71
CA PHE A 52 -35.40 -2.12 -6.04
C PHE A 52 -33.97 -1.62 -6.31
N CYS A 53 -33.64 -1.26 -7.55
CA CYS A 53 -32.32 -0.71 -7.88
C CYS A 53 -32.08 0.62 -7.16
N VAL A 54 -33.06 1.51 -7.13
CA VAL A 54 -32.95 2.78 -6.40
C VAL A 54 -32.78 2.55 -4.90
N ALA A 55 -33.59 1.66 -4.30
CA ALA A 55 -33.47 1.31 -2.89
C ALA A 55 -32.09 0.70 -2.56
N ALA A 56 -31.56 -0.19 -3.41
CA ALA A 56 -30.25 -0.79 -3.23
C ALA A 56 -29.12 0.28 -3.30
N VAL A 57 -29.22 1.22 -4.25
CA VAL A 57 -28.27 2.33 -4.35
C VAL A 57 -28.34 3.24 -3.13
N LEU A 58 -29.56 3.61 -2.68
CA LEU A 58 -29.73 4.44 -1.49
C LEU A 58 -29.24 3.74 -0.22
N ALA A 59 -29.49 2.45 -0.08
CA ALA A 59 -28.96 1.66 1.04
C ALA A 59 -27.42 1.58 1.01
N GLY A 60 -26.84 1.41 -0.19
CA GLY A 60 -25.40 1.43 -0.37
C GLY A 60 -24.79 2.79 -0.04
N LEU A 61 -25.42 3.89 -0.47
CA LEU A 61 -24.98 5.24 -0.12
C LEU A 61 -25.11 5.50 1.38
N ALA A 62 -26.21 5.08 2.02
CA ALA A 62 -26.36 5.20 3.47
C ALA A 62 -25.31 4.40 4.23
N ALA A 63 -24.99 3.19 3.78
CA ALA A 63 -23.93 2.36 4.36
C ALA A 63 -22.55 3.02 4.16
N GLU A 64 -22.30 3.65 3.00
CA GLU A 64 -21.05 4.38 2.74
C GLU A 64 -20.92 5.58 3.69
N VAL A 65 -21.97 6.39 3.82
CA VAL A 65 -21.98 7.52 4.76
C VAL A 65 -21.73 7.04 6.20
N ASN A 66 -22.44 6.00 6.63
CA ASN A 66 -22.27 5.44 7.99
C ASN A 66 -20.86 4.96 8.27
N ARG A 67 -20.15 4.43 7.28
CA ARG A 67 -18.73 4.03 7.41
C ARG A 67 -17.80 5.21 7.65
N TRP A 68 -18.11 6.36 7.07
CA TRP A 68 -17.31 7.58 7.22
C TRP A 68 -17.65 8.40 8.47
N THR A 69 -18.79 8.11 9.09
CA THR A 69 -19.27 8.79 10.30
C THR A 69 -19.13 7.92 11.56
N GLY A 70 -18.33 6.88 11.50
CA GLY A 70 -18.25 5.81 12.50
C GLY A 70 -18.25 6.28 13.95
N ASP A 71 -19.04 5.59 14.74
CA ASP A 71 -19.21 5.77 16.20
C ASP A 71 -18.04 5.08 16.92
N SER A 72 -16.84 5.62 16.79
CA SER A 72 -15.58 4.90 17.07
C SER A 72 -14.88 5.32 18.36
N ALA A 73 -15.42 6.29 19.08
CA ALA A 73 -14.61 7.07 20.02
C ALA A 73 -14.42 6.46 21.42
N GLU A 74 -15.22 5.51 21.86
CA GLU A 74 -15.14 5.04 23.24
C GLU A 74 -14.12 3.91 23.46
N ASP A 75 -13.86 3.05 22.47
CA ASP A 75 -12.97 1.88 22.60
C ASP A 75 -11.67 1.97 21.81
N GLY A 76 -11.47 3.00 21.01
CA GLY A 76 -10.34 3.18 20.08
C GLY A 76 -9.05 3.73 20.70
N ALA A 77 -8.83 3.50 22.00
CA ALA A 77 -7.60 3.96 22.64
C ALA A 77 -6.37 3.28 22.07
N LEU A 78 -5.38 4.07 21.61
CA LEU A 78 -4.11 3.57 21.10
C LEU A 78 -3.31 2.86 22.18
N ALA A 79 -2.63 1.78 21.82
CA ALA A 79 -1.72 1.05 22.70
C ALA A 79 -0.44 1.87 22.93
N VAL A 80 -0.53 2.86 23.80
CA VAL A 80 0.58 3.74 24.13
C VAL A 80 0.99 3.53 25.57
N VAL A 81 2.21 3.08 25.79
CA VAL A 81 2.83 3.14 27.11
C VAL A 81 3.05 4.62 27.43
N HIS A 82 2.40 5.10 28.49
CA HIS A 82 2.56 6.47 28.93
C HIS A 82 3.96 6.68 29.50
N ILE A 83 4.80 7.38 28.75
CA ILE A 83 6.15 7.75 29.20
C ILE A 83 6.13 9.24 29.51
N ALA A 84 6.30 9.53 30.80
CA ALA A 84 6.20 10.90 31.30
C ALA A 84 7.32 11.86 30.86
N GLN A 85 8.29 11.40 30.04
CA GLN A 85 9.49 12.18 29.81
C GLN A 85 10.01 12.07 28.36
N HIS A 86 10.34 13.24 27.81
CA HIS A 86 10.96 13.36 26.49
C HIS A 86 12.45 13.01 26.56
N ARG A 87 12.80 11.77 26.24
CA ARG A 87 14.20 11.33 26.20
C ARG A 87 14.85 11.70 24.88
N THR A 88 16.14 12.01 24.93
CA THR A 88 16.93 12.09 23.70
C THR A 88 17.24 10.68 23.20
N VAL A 89 17.08 10.47 21.90
CA VAL A 89 17.32 9.18 21.25
C VAL A 89 18.61 9.28 20.45
N SER A 90 19.49 8.30 20.61
CA SER A 90 20.64 8.09 19.73
C SER A 90 20.64 6.68 19.16
N LEU A 91 21.15 6.55 17.95
CA LEU A 91 21.16 5.29 17.19
C LEU A 91 22.60 4.93 16.82
N HIS A 92 23.02 3.72 17.16
CA HIS A 92 24.35 3.19 16.85
C HIS A 92 24.20 2.00 15.92
N LYS A 93 24.75 2.09 14.70
CA LYS A 93 24.67 1.00 13.71
C LYS A 93 25.40 -0.24 14.22
N LEU A 94 24.69 -1.36 14.29
CA LEU A 94 25.21 -2.67 14.67
C LEU A 94 25.62 -3.49 13.45
N SER A 95 24.73 -3.58 12.47
CA SER A 95 24.96 -4.40 11.28
C SER A 95 24.29 -3.83 10.04
N SER A 96 24.71 -4.35 8.90
CA SER A 96 24.13 -4.07 7.60
C SER A 96 24.18 -5.35 6.78
N SER A 97 23.06 -5.76 6.24
CA SER A 97 22.90 -6.95 5.39
C SER A 97 21.82 -6.69 4.35
N HIS A 98 21.59 -7.63 3.49
CA HIS A 98 20.42 -7.64 2.61
C HIS A 98 19.60 -8.92 2.87
N ILE A 99 18.30 -8.82 2.62
CA ILE A 99 17.43 -9.99 2.66
C ILE A 99 17.75 -10.83 1.41
N PRO A 100 17.97 -12.15 1.53
CA PRO A 100 18.22 -13.00 0.37
C PRO A 100 17.09 -12.89 -0.66
N MET A 101 17.46 -12.79 -1.93
CA MET A 101 16.50 -12.68 -3.02
C MET A 101 16.13 -14.06 -3.56
N PRO A 102 14.89 -14.25 -4.06
CA PRO A 102 14.53 -15.46 -4.78
C PRO A 102 15.42 -15.63 -6.00
N GLN A 103 15.82 -16.87 -6.28
CA GLN A 103 16.75 -17.17 -7.38
C GLN A 103 16.17 -16.76 -8.74
N GLY A 104 16.95 -16.04 -9.53
CA GLY A 104 16.56 -15.61 -10.88
C GLY A 104 15.55 -14.48 -10.94
N VAL A 105 15.22 -13.84 -9.82
CA VAL A 105 14.28 -12.71 -9.76
C VAL A 105 15.04 -11.39 -9.70
N PRO A 106 14.96 -10.54 -10.75
CA PRO A 106 15.83 -9.37 -10.86
C PRO A 106 15.32 -8.13 -10.11
N SER A 107 14.04 -8.10 -9.69
CA SER A 107 13.45 -6.89 -9.09
C SER A 107 12.74 -7.21 -7.78
N ALA A 108 12.94 -6.35 -6.78
CA ALA A 108 12.28 -6.40 -5.48
C ALA A 108 11.91 -5.01 -4.99
N HIS A 109 10.83 -4.91 -4.21
CA HIS A 109 10.37 -3.63 -3.71
C HIS A 109 9.39 -3.77 -2.54
N ALA A 110 9.20 -2.64 -1.80
CA ALA A 110 8.14 -2.44 -0.83
C ALA A 110 8.12 -3.46 0.31
N SER A 111 9.24 -3.58 1.02
CA SER A 111 9.32 -4.43 2.21
C SER A 111 8.49 -3.90 3.38
N THR A 112 8.01 -4.81 4.20
CA THR A 112 7.37 -4.58 5.50
C THR A 112 7.91 -5.57 6.52
N LEU A 113 7.90 -5.20 7.79
CA LEU A 113 8.44 -5.99 8.90
C LEU A 113 7.39 -6.20 9.98
N THR A 114 7.46 -7.32 10.66
CA THR A 114 6.76 -7.55 11.93
C THR A 114 7.65 -8.32 12.89
N ALA A 115 7.53 -7.99 14.18
CA ALA A 115 8.21 -8.72 15.24
C ALA A 115 7.45 -10.00 15.58
N LEU A 116 8.19 -11.05 15.88
CA LEU A 116 7.72 -12.28 16.48
C LEU A 116 8.20 -12.36 17.94
N LYS A 117 7.84 -13.43 18.63
CA LYS A 117 8.38 -13.70 19.97
C LYS A 117 9.87 -14.07 19.88
N GLY A 118 10.66 -13.69 20.89
CA GLY A 118 12.07 -14.13 21.01
C GLY A 118 13.05 -13.36 20.12
N ASP A 119 12.84 -12.07 19.91
CA ASP A 119 13.71 -11.19 19.12
C ASP A 119 13.82 -11.60 17.64
N GLU A 120 12.82 -12.27 17.12
CA GLU A 120 12.71 -12.69 15.73
C GLU A 120 11.82 -11.76 14.91
N LEU A 121 12.02 -11.75 13.59
CA LEU A 121 11.25 -10.93 12.66
C LEU A 121 10.81 -11.74 11.43
N LEU A 122 9.69 -11.33 10.88
CA LEU A 122 9.36 -11.66 9.49
C LEU A 122 9.42 -10.40 8.63
N ALA A 123 10.03 -10.54 7.48
CA ALA A 123 9.96 -9.56 6.40
C ALA A 123 9.10 -10.09 5.26
N PHE A 124 8.32 -9.18 4.66
CA PHE A 124 7.57 -9.47 3.44
C PHE A 124 7.90 -8.39 2.41
N TRP A 125 8.01 -8.79 1.15
CA TRP A 125 8.21 -7.88 0.01
C TRP A 125 7.67 -8.50 -1.26
N TRP A 126 7.45 -7.69 -2.27
CA TRP A 126 7.19 -8.26 -3.59
C TRP A 126 8.46 -8.35 -4.43
N ALA A 127 8.55 -9.40 -5.27
CA ALA A 127 9.61 -9.58 -6.23
C ALA A 127 9.09 -10.22 -7.52
N GLY A 128 9.75 -9.91 -8.65
CA GLY A 128 9.36 -10.38 -9.99
C GLY A 128 10.29 -9.84 -11.05
N SER A 129 9.90 -9.94 -12.33
CA SER A 129 10.70 -9.42 -13.45
C SER A 129 10.79 -7.88 -13.44
N ARG A 130 9.75 -7.21 -12.97
CA ARG A 130 9.64 -5.75 -12.84
C ARG A 130 8.42 -5.39 -12.01
N GLU A 131 8.35 -4.15 -11.55
CA GLU A 131 7.14 -3.62 -10.91
C GLU A 131 5.92 -3.79 -11.81
N SER A 132 4.81 -4.20 -11.20
CA SER A 132 3.57 -4.50 -11.90
C SER A 132 3.68 -5.59 -12.97
N GLY A 133 4.72 -6.40 -12.95
CA GLY A 133 4.84 -7.59 -13.80
C GLY A 133 3.77 -8.65 -13.48
N PRO A 134 3.38 -9.48 -14.44
CA PRO A 134 2.41 -10.55 -14.19
C PRO A 134 2.98 -11.70 -13.36
N ASP A 135 4.28 -11.76 -13.21
CA ASP A 135 5.07 -12.74 -12.46
C ASP A 135 5.48 -12.26 -11.06
N VAL A 136 5.05 -11.06 -10.67
CA VAL A 136 5.27 -10.54 -9.32
C VAL A 136 4.56 -11.44 -8.31
N LYS A 137 5.31 -11.80 -7.26
CA LYS A 137 4.84 -12.58 -6.12
C LYS A 137 5.25 -11.89 -4.83
N VAL A 138 4.57 -12.22 -3.75
CA VAL A 138 4.94 -11.80 -2.40
C VAL A 138 5.74 -12.91 -1.75
N TYR A 139 6.89 -12.53 -1.19
CA TYR A 139 7.82 -13.40 -0.51
C TYR A 139 7.95 -13.02 0.96
N THR A 140 8.39 -13.98 1.77
CA THR A 140 8.75 -13.80 3.17
C THR A 140 10.12 -14.38 3.45
N SER A 141 10.79 -13.82 4.45
CA SER A 141 12.00 -14.37 5.05
C SER A 141 11.97 -14.13 6.56
N HIS A 142 12.50 -15.06 7.31
CA HIS A 142 12.57 -15.03 8.75
C HIS A 142 13.97 -14.57 9.19
N TRP A 143 14.02 -13.62 10.13
CA TRP A 143 15.22 -13.19 10.82
C TRP A 143 15.31 -13.85 12.18
N GLY A 144 16.38 -14.58 12.41
CA GLY A 144 16.67 -15.20 13.70
C GLY A 144 18.16 -15.53 13.81
N GLY A 145 18.74 -15.39 14.99
CA GLY A 145 20.16 -15.63 15.21
C GLY A 145 21.10 -14.75 14.39
N GLY A 146 20.68 -13.53 14.06
CA GLY A 146 21.47 -12.54 13.32
C GLY A 146 21.52 -12.75 11.80
N LYS A 147 20.65 -13.56 11.22
CA LYS A 147 20.62 -13.85 9.76
C LYS A 147 19.20 -14.05 9.25
N TRP A 148 19.03 -13.80 7.96
CA TRP A 148 17.80 -14.10 7.21
C TRP A 148 17.78 -15.53 6.68
N SER A 149 16.59 -16.15 6.71
CA SER A 149 16.35 -17.43 6.04
C SER A 149 16.29 -17.27 4.52
N VAL A 150 16.31 -18.42 3.81
CA VAL A 150 15.99 -18.44 2.38
C VAL A 150 14.55 -17.93 2.15
N PRO A 151 14.31 -17.08 1.15
CA PRO A 151 12.99 -16.54 0.89
C PRO A 151 12.01 -17.63 0.45
N ARG A 152 10.76 -17.50 0.92
CA ARG A 152 9.66 -18.36 0.59
C ARG A 152 8.52 -17.55 -0.05
N GLU A 153 7.91 -18.10 -1.10
CA GLU A 153 6.70 -17.53 -1.71
C GLU A 153 5.51 -17.64 -0.74
N VAL A 154 4.76 -16.56 -0.59
CA VAL A 154 3.55 -16.50 0.24
C VAL A 154 2.30 -16.38 -0.62
N ALA A 155 2.34 -15.51 -1.62
CA ALA A 155 1.19 -15.25 -2.47
C ALA A 155 1.61 -14.85 -3.89
N SER A 156 0.80 -15.25 -4.85
CA SER A 156 0.85 -14.84 -6.25
C SER A 156 -0.53 -14.38 -6.72
N ARG A 157 -0.60 -13.83 -7.93
CA ARG A 157 -1.89 -13.52 -8.55
C ARG A 157 -2.77 -14.78 -8.72
N ASP A 158 -2.15 -15.92 -9.02
CA ASP A 158 -2.85 -17.17 -9.29
C ASP A 158 -3.39 -17.76 -7.96
N SER A 159 -2.54 -17.86 -6.92
CA SER A 159 -2.97 -18.34 -5.60
C SER A 159 -4.06 -17.49 -4.96
N LEU A 160 -3.95 -16.13 -5.06
CA LEU A 160 -5.00 -15.23 -4.57
C LEU A 160 -6.27 -15.33 -5.43
N GLY A 161 -6.14 -15.48 -6.74
CA GLY A 161 -7.26 -15.63 -7.66
C GLY A 161 -8.06 -16.88 -7.38
N ASP A 162 -7.39 -18.02 -7.19
CA ASP A 162 -7.99 -19.30 -6.86
C ASP A 162 -8.70 -19.25 -5.51
N ALA A 163 -8.04 -18.74 -4.47
CA ALA A 163 -8.61 -18.65 -3.13
C ALA A 163 -9.83 -17.71 -3.05
N LEU A 164 -9.84 -16.62 -3.80
CA LEU A 164 -10.91 -15.61 -3.80
C LEU A 164 -12.00 -15.87 -4.84
N GLY A 165 -11.80 -16.83 -5.76
CA GLY A 165 -12.72 -17.10 -6.86
C GLY A 165 -12.85 -15.94 -7.87
N ILE A 166 -11.82 -15.08 -8.01
CA ILE A 166 -11.83 -13.91 -8.89
C ILE A 166 -10.53 -13.80 -9.70
N GLY A 167 -10.61 -13.16 -10.87
CA GLY A 167 -9.43 -12.91 -11.70
C GLY A 167 -8.51 -11.83 -11.12
N ILE A 168 -7.36 -12.21 -10.57
CA ILE A 168 -6.29 -11.30 -10.17
C ILE A 168 -5.27 -11.18 -11.29
N ARG A 169 -4.88 -9.96 -11.60
CA ARG A 169 -3.90 -9.65 -12.65
C ARG A 169 -2.50 -9.41 -12.12
N ARG A 170 -2.39 -8.76 -10.96
CA ARG A 170 -1.12 -8.39 -10.33
C ARG A 170 -1.27 -8.35 -8.82
N VAL A 171 -0.17 -8.53 -8.14
CA VAL A 171 -0.04 -8.29 -6.71
C VAL A 171 1.02 -7.21 -6.46
N GLY A 172 0.97 -6.57 -5.31
CA GLY A 172 1.90 -5.50 -4.93
C GLY A 172 1.96 -5.33 -3.42
N ASN A 173 2.40 -4.20 -2.97
CA ASN A 173 2.66 -3.79 -1.59
C ASN A 173 2.10 -4.73 -0.52
N PRO A 174 2.91 -5.57 0.12
CA PRO A 174 2.51 -6.26 1.34
C PRO A 174 2.59 -5.30 2.53
N VAL A 175 1.69 -5.49 3.49
CA VAL A 175 1.74 -4.88 4.82
C VAL A 175 1.43 -5.95 5.84
N VAL A 176 2.21 -6.05 6.90
CA VAL A 176 2.08 -7.11 7.91
C VAL A 176 1.85 -6.52 9.29
N TRP A 177 1.06 -7.24 10.09
CA TRP A 177 0.79 -6.97 11.49
C TRP A 177 0.70 -8.26 12.28
N THR A 178 1.43 -8.38 13.39
CA THR A 178 1.25 -9.46 14.34
C THR A 178 0.35 -8.99 15.46
N ALA A 179 -0.82 -9.60 15.58
CA ALA A 179 -1.79 -9.31 16.63
C ALA A 179 -1.28 -9.80 18.01
N ARG A 180 -1.96 -9.38 19.09
CA ARG A 180 -1.55 -9.68 20.46
C ARG A 180 -1.53 -11.18 20.76
N ASP A 181 -2.43 -11.94 20.17
CA ASP A 181 -2.52 -13.41 20.29
C ASP A 181 -1.39 -14.15 19.54
N GLY A 182 -0.67 -13.46 18.66
CA GLY A 182 0.39 -13.99 17.80
C GLY A 182 -0.05 -14.31 16.38
N THR A 183 -1.33 -14.11 16.06
CA THR A 183 -1.85 -14.22 14.68
C THR A 183 -1.19 -13.18 13.79
N ILE A 184 -0.66 -13.62 12.65
CA ILE A 184 -0.02 -12.73 11.68
C ILE A 184 -1.04 -12.38 10.60
N ASN A 185 -1.35 -11.09 10.50
CA ASN A 185 -2.24 -10.53 9.49
C ASN A 185 -1.40 -9.93 8.36
N LEU A 186 -1.60 -10.41 7.14
CA LEU A 186 -0.89 -9.96 5.95
C LEU A 186 -1.89 -9.36 4.97
N PHE A 187 -1.67 -8.11 4.60
CA PHE A 187 -2.48 -7.35 3.66
C PHE A 187 -1.72 -7.17 2.36
N ILE A 188 -2.29 -7.63 1.24
CA ILE A 188 -1.64 -7.58 -0.07
C ILE A 188 -2.53 -6.79 -1.04
N VAL A 189 -1.93 -5.83 -1.73
CA VAL A 189 -2.62 -5.16 -2.84
C VAL A 189 -2.78 -6.12 -4.01
N ALA A 190 -4.02 -6.36 -4.42
CA ALA A 190 -4.38 -7.22 -5.56
C ALA A 190 -5.14 -6.40 -6.60
N THR A 191 -4.77 -6.50 -7.88
CA THR A 191 -5.41 -5.75 -8.96
C THR A 191 -6.16 -6.64 -9.92
N GLY A 192 -7.35 -6.21 -10.33
CA GLY A 192 -8.14 -6.82 -11.40
C GLY A 192 -7.88 -6.19 -12.78
N LEU A 193 -8.86 -6.31 -13.67
CA LEU A 193 -8.93 -5.57 -14.92
C LEU A 193 -9.02 -4.06 -14.62
N GLY A 194 -8.15 -3.26 -15.22
CA GLY A 194 -8.03 -1.81 -14.94
C GLY A 194 -6.74 -1.45 -14.17
N GLY A 195 -5.90 -2.42 -13.81
CA GLY A 195 -4.63 -2.18 -13.13
C GLY A 195 -4.83 -1.59 -11.73
N TRP A 196 -4.05 -0.59 -11.35
CA TRP A 196 -4.11 0.02 -10.02
C TRP A 196 -5.45 0.71 -9.73
N ALA A 197 -6.17 1.18 -10.75
CA ALA A 197 -7.53 1.71 -10.61
C ALA A 197 -8.54 0.63 -10.15
N ALA A 198 -8.21 -0.65 -10.30
CA ALA A 198 -9.01 -1.78 -9.83
C ALA A 198 -8.34 -2.51 -8.64
N SER A 199 -7.49 -1.81 -7.88
CA SER A 199 -6.82 -2.37 -6.73
C SER A 199 -7.77 -2.59 -5.56
N ARG A 200 -7.57 -3.71 -4.86
CA ARG A 200 -8.25 -4.12 -3.63
C ARG A 200 -7.21 -4.65 -2.67
N ILE A 201 -7.58 -4.81 -1.42
CA ILE A 201 -6.70 -5.32 -0.39
C ILE A 201 -7.16 -6.73 -0.03
N ALA A 202 -6.32 -7.72 -0.30
CA ALA A 202 -6.50 -9.08 0.18
C ALA A 202 -5.95 -9.20 1.59
N HIS A 203 -6.72 -9.77 2.51
CA HIS A 203 -6.35 -10.06 3.88
C HIS A 203 -6.08 -11.55 4.02
N LEU A 204 -4.87 -11.90 4.41
CA LEU A 204 -4.41 -13.26 4.68
C LEU A 204 -4.04 -13.35 6.16
N VAL A 205 -4.18 -14.53 6.73
CA VAL A 205 -3.85 -14.80 8.13
C VAL A 205 -2.96 -16.03 8.27
N SER A 206 -2.09 -16.00 9.27
CA SER A 206 -1.28 -17.14 9.69
C SER A 206 -1.39 -17.31 11.21
N SER A 207 -1.67 -18.53 11.65
CA SER A 207 -1.67 -18.95 13.07
C SER A 207 -0.48 -19.84 13.44
N ASP A 208 0.44 -20.07 12.50
CA ASP A 208 1.58 -20.97 12.62
C ASP A 208 2.94 -20.26 12.52
N HIS A 209 3.01 -19.03 13.05
CA HIS A 209 4.22 -18.18 13.06
C HIS A 209 4.71 -17.80 11.65
N GLY A 210 3.79 -17.73 10.68
CA GLY A 210 4.10 -17.32 9.32
C GLY A 210 4.56 -18.45 8.40
N GLU A 211 4.43 -19.71 8.81
CA GLU A 211 4.78 -20.86 7.96
C GLU A 211 3.79 -21.04 6.83
N SER A 212 2.49 -20.83 7.08
CA SER A 212 1.46 -20.82 6.05
C SER A 212 0.50 -19.64 6.20
N PHE A 213 -0.18 -19.29 5.11
CA PHE A 213 -1.15 -18.20 5.07
C PHE A 213 -2.42 -18.64 4.39
N GLU A 214 -3.55 -18.37 5.04
CA GLU A 214 -4.88 -18.55 4.48
C GLU A 214 -5.47 -17.20 4.05
N VAL A 215 -6.12 -17.17 2.88
CA VAL A 215 -6.82 -15.97 2.41
C VAL A 215 -8.14 -15.85 3.14
N LYS A 216 -8.25 -14.88 4.04
CA LYS A 216 -9.46 -14.64 4.85
C LYS A 216 -10.54 -13.94 4.00
N ARG A 217 -10.18 -12.87 3.29
CA ARG A 217 -11.14 -12.05 2.51
C ARG A 217 -10.47 -11.01 1.62
N LEU A 218 -11.27 -10.34 0.79
CA LEU A 218 -11.00 -8.97 0.34
C LEU A 218 -11.57 -7.99 1.36
N LEU A 219 -10.79 -6.99 1.78
CA LEU A 219 -11.26 -5.99 2.73
C LEU A 219 -12.43 -5.18 2.14
N PRO A 220 -13.51 -5.00 2.89
CA PRO A 220 -14.69 -4.26 2.44
C PRO A 220 -14.48 -2.75 2.62
N MET A 221 -13.59 -2.13 1.84
CA MET A 221 -13.26 -0.71 1.94
C MET A 221 -14.40 0.22 1.51
N SER A 222 -15.33 -0.26 0.70
CA SER A 222 -16.54 0.46 0.27
C SER A 222 -17.62 -0.53 -0.13
N PRO A 223 -18.89 -0.29 0.21
CA PRO A 223 -20.00 -1.16 -0.18
C PRO A 223 -20.35 -1.07 -1.66
N LEU A 224 -20.06 0.07 -2.34
CA LEU A 224 -20.42 0.29 -3.74
C LEU A 224 -19.20 0.19 -4.66
N PHE A 225 -18.09 0.79 -4.26
CA PHE A 225 -16.89 0.94 -5.09
C PHE A 225 -15.65 0.45 -4.35
N ASN A 226 -15.63 -0.83 -3.99
CA ASN A 226 -14.46 -1.45 -3.35
C ASN A 226 -13.31 -1.62 -4.36
N THR A 227 -12.71 -0.51 -4.73
CA THR A 227 -11.66 -0.42 -5.75
C THR A 227 -10.74 0.78 -5.48
N SER A 228 -9.59 0.82 -6.13
CA SER A 228 -8.58 1.89 -6.03
C SER A 228 -8.04 2.08 -4.61
N VAL A 229 -8.07 1.03 -3.78
CA VAL A 229 -7.60 1.06 -2.39
C VAL A 229 -6.31 0.27 -2.25
N LEU A 230 -5.37 0.83 -1.51
CA LEU A 230 -4.01 0.32 -1.36
C LEU A 230 -3.53 0.47 0.08
N VAL A 231 -2.49 -0.29 0.44
CA VAL A 231 -1.79 -0.23 1.73
C VAL A 231 -0.30 -0.02 1.52
N ARG A 232 0.39 0.52 2.56
CA ARG A 232 1.85 0.64 2.54
C ARG A 232 2.50 0.67 3.91
N ALA A 233 1.91 1.33 4.90
CA ALA A 233 2.51 1.52 6.21
C ALA A 233 2.06 0.45 7.21
N THR A 234 2.90 0.21 8.20
CA THR A 234 2.63 -0.73 9.29
C THR A 234 1.39 -0.30 10.09
N PRO A 235 0.50 -1.23 10.45
CA PRO A 235 -0.61 -0.98 11.34
C PRO A 235 -0.19 -0.46 12.72
N VAL A 236 -1.15 0.12 13.44
CA VAL A 236 -0.97 0.68 14.79
C VAL A 236 -1.91 -0.05 15.74
N GLY A 237 -1.35 -0.60 16.82
CA GLY A 237 -2.12 -1.36 17.82
C GLY A 237 -2.98 -0.48 18.71
N LEU A 238 -4.12 -1.03 19.15
CA LEU A 238 -5.04 -0.46 20.09
C LEU A 238 -4.91 -1.11 21.49
N ALA A 239 -5.39 -0.43 22.52
CA ALA A 239 -5.28 -0.88 23.89
C ALA A 239 -6.15 -2.12 24.19
N ASP A 240 -7.27 -2.26 23.51
CA ASP A 240 -8.18 -3.41 23.54
C ASP A 240 -7.63 -4.66 22.84
N GLY A 241 -6.65 -4.53 21.97
CA GLY A 241 -6.06 -5.60 21.18
C GLY A 241 -6.31 -5.48 19.69
N GLY A 242 -7.24 -4.65 19.30
CA GLY A 242 -7.47 -4.28 17.91
C GLY A 242 -6.32 -3.47 17.30
N TRP A 243 -6.48 -3.03 16.06
CA TRP A 243 -5.48 -2.21 15.37
C TRP A 243 -6.08 -1.35 14.27
N TRP A 244 -5.38 -0.31 13.87
CA TRP A 244 -5.66 0.47 12.67
C TRP A 244 -4.75 0.07 11.53
N LEU A 245 -5.32 -0.22 10.37
CA LEU A 245 -4.60 -0.42 9.12
C LEU A 245 -4.59 0.90 8.33
N PRO A 246 -3.44 1.57 8.20
CA PRO A 246 -3.32 2.72 7.31
C PRO A 246 -3.48 2.29 5.86
N ALA A 247 -4.42 2.92 5.16
CA ALA A 247 -4.73 2.67 3.76
C ALA A 247 -4.86 3.99 3.00
N TYR A 248 -5.02 3.92 1.69
CA TYR A 248 -5.26 5.10 0.88
C TYR A 248 -6.03 4.75 -0.38
N PHE A 249 -6.77 5.75 -0.88
CA PHE A 249 -7.43 5.71 -2.18
C PHE A 249 -6.60 6.44 -3.22
N GLU A 250 -6.53 5.90 -4.46
CA GLU A 250 -5.75 6.49 -5.53
C GLU A 250 -6.42 6.28 -6.90
N LEU A 251 -7.38 7.18 -7.23
CA LEU A 251 -7.99 7.24 -8.56
C LEU A 251 -8.39 8.68 -8.90
N GLY A 252 -7.53 9.37 -9.65
CA GLY A 252 -7.67 10.81 -9.87
C GLY A 252 -7.31 11.60 -8.63
N ILE A 253 -8.23 11.71 -7.67
CA ILE A 253 -7.94 12.21 -6.32
C ILE A 253 -7.21 11.14 -5.50
N LYS A 254 -6.49 11.58 -4.47
CA LYS A 254 -5.77 10.70 -3.54
C LYS A 254 -6.09 11.15 -2.12
N TYR A 255 -6.52 10.23 -1.29
CA TYR A 255 -6.74 10.53 0.12
C TYR A 255 -6.38 9.33 1.01
N PRO A 256 -5.78 9.60 2.15
CA PRO A 256 -5.43 8.60 3.14
C PRO A 256 -6.63 8.27 4.03
N MET A 257 -6.62 7.07 4.60
CA MET A 257 -7.65 6.59 5.52
C MET A 257 -7.06 5.58 6.50
N ILE A 258 -7.81 5.28 7.55
CA ILE A 258 -7.58 4.11 8.40
C ILE A 258 -8.78 3.17 8.31
N MET A 259 -8.52 1.88 8.41
CA MET A 259 -9.52 0.85 8.71
C MET A 259 -9.21 0.28 10.08
N ALA A 260 -10.16 0.37 10.99
CA ALA A 260 -10.05 -0.23 12.31
C ALA A 260 -10.45 -1.71 12.26
N PHE A 261 -9.78 -2.48 13.08
CA PHE A 261 -10.03 -3.90 13.31
C PHE A 261 -10.15 -4.15 14.81
N ASP A 262 -11.04 -5.05 15.19
CA ASP A 262 -11.10 -5.60 16.53
C ASP A 262 -9.92 -6.56 16.83
N GLU A 263 -9.88 -7.14 18.04
CA GLU A 263 -8.82 -8.07 18.43
C GLU A 263 -8.87 -9.41 17.68
N GLU A 264 -10.01 -9.81 17.13
CA GLU A 264 -10.19 -10.99 16.27
C GLU A 264 -9.83 -10.75 14.80
N GLY A 265 -9.50 -9.52 14.43
CA GLY A 265 -9.14 -9.14 13.08
C GLY A 265 -10.34 -9.02 12.15
N GLU A 266 -11.50 -8.62 12.69
CA GLU A 266 -12.65 -8.23 11.92
C GLU A 266 -12.65 -6.71 11.67
N PRO A 267 -12.94 -6.25 10.45
CA PRO A 267 -12.99 -4.82 10.16
C PRO A 267 -14.24 -4.19 10.77
N GLU A 268 -14.06 -3.11 11.50
CA GLU A 268 -15.12 -2.39 12.21
C GLU A 268 -15.55 -1.12 11.48
N TRP A 269 -14.67 -0.15 11.38
CA TRP A 269 -14.97 1.17 10.82
C TRP A 269 -13.83 1.74 9.97
N LEU A 270 -14.16 2.77 9.20
CA LEU A 270 -13.24 3.53 8.37
C LEU A 270 -13.28 5.00 8.74
N ALA A 271 -12.13 5.66 8.79
CA ALA A 271 -12.05 7.11 8.86
C ALA A 271 -11.10 7.66 7.80
N ARG A 272 -11.46 8.78 7.19
CA ARG A 272 -10.59 9.52 6.30
C ARG A 272 -9.62 10.37 7.12
N ILE A 273 -8.37 10.45 6.67
CA ILE A 273 -7.34 11.28 7.31
C ILE A 273 -7.27 12.63 6.59
N GLY A 274 -7.83 13.66 7.21
CA GLY A 274 -7.83 15.03 6.69
C GLY A 274 -8.69 15.22 5.42
N GLU A 275 -8.61 16.41 4.85
CA GLU A 275 -9.41 16.81 3.69
C GLU A 275 -8.62 16.89 2.38
N ARG A 276 -7.29 16.78 2.44
CA ARG A 276 -6.43 16.85 1.25
C ARG A 276 -6.75 15.75 0.25
N THR A 277 -6.61 16.09 -1.04
CA THR A 277 -6.89 15.19 -2.17
C THR A 277 -5.64 14.82 -2.98
N THR A 278 -4.46 15.07 -2.41
CA THR A 278 -3.14 14.80 -3.03
C THR A 278 -2.23 13.96 -2.15
N THR A 279 -2.68 13.57 -0.95
CA THR A 279 -1.90 12.80 0.02
C THR A 279 -2.22 11.31 -0.05
N LEU A 280 -1.21 10.48 0.21
CA LEU A 280 -1.32 9.03 0.16
C LEU A 280 -0.28 8.37 1.08
N GLN A 281 -0.40 7.04 1.26
CA GLN A 281 0.54 6.22 2.03
C GLN A 281 0.78 6.77 3.44
N PRO A 282 -0.27 6.95 4.26
CA PRO A 282 -0.12 7.48 5.61
C PRO A 282 0.67 6.49 6.48
N THR A 283 1.60 7.02 7.26
CA THR A 283 2.18 6.34 8.43
C THR A 283 1.70 7.04 9.67
N ILE A 284 1.24 6.27 10.66
CA ILE A 284 0.61 6.83 11.86
C ILE A 284 1.51 6.59 13.07
N VAL A 285 1.71 7.64 13.86
CA VAL A 285 2.44 7.57 15.13
C VAL A 285 1.52 7.99 16.27
N PRO A 286 1.25 7.08 17.22
CA PRO A 286 0.51 7.40 18.43
C PRO A 286 1.24 8.43 19.29
N VAL A 287 0.52 9.43 19.79
CA VAL A 287 1.04 10.44 20.72
C VAL A 287 0.56 10.15 22.14
N SER A 288 -0.73 9.93 22.30
CA SER A 288 -1.38 9.52 23.56
C SER A 288 -2.43 8.46 23.27
N ALA A 289 -3.20 8.07 24.27
CA ALA A 289 -4.28 7.08 24.11
C ALA A 289 -5.30 7.50 23.03
N PHE A 290 -5.55 8.79 22.84
CA PHE A 290 -6.54 9.30 21.88
C PHE A 290 -5.93 10.22 20.81
N GLU A 291 -4.64 10.52 20.89
CA GLU A 291 -3.98 11.43 19.97
C GLU A 291 -3.01 10.70 19.06
N ALA A 292 -3.07 11.00 17.78
CA ALA A 292 -2.17 10.45 16.77
C ALA A 292 -1.79 11.48 15.71
N HIS A 293 -0.55 11.39 15.22
CA HIS A 293 -0.10 12.05 13.98
C HIS A 293 -0.13 11.08 12.82
N ALA A 294 -0.63 11.53 11.68
CA ALA A 294 -0.42 10.90 10.39
C ALA A 294 0.60 11.72 9.59
N LEU A 295 1.65 11.07 9.11
CA LEU A 295 2.65 11.64 8.21
C LEU A 295 2.49 10.98 6.84
N MET A 296 2.46 11.78 5.77
CA MET A 296 1.95 11.33 4.48
C MET A 296 2.86 11.73 3.33
N ARG A 297 2.94 10.83 2.35
CA ARG A 297 3.48 11.11 1.03
C ARG A 297 2.66 12.19 0.33
N ASP A 298 3.35 13.14 -0.29
CA ASP A 298 2.75 14.24 -1.03
C ASP A 298 2.88 14.04 -2.54
N ALA A 299 1.75 14.15 -3.24
CA ALA A 299 1.69 14.17 -4.70
C ALA A 299 1.33 15.55 -5.26
N SER A 300 1.34 16.60 -4.43
CA SER A 300 1.17 17.99 -4.83
C SER A 300 2.49 18.64 -5.24
N ASP A 301 2.41 19.87 -5.71
CA ASP A 301 3.58 20.70 -6.05
C ASP A 301 4.28 21.30 -4.80
N GLU A 302 3.70 21.19 -3.60
CA GLU A 302 4.33 21.61 -2.36
C GLU A 302 5.58 20.78 -2.05
N ARG A 303 5.57 19.49 -2.41
CA ARG A 303 6.70 18.54 -2.28
C ARG A 303 7.25 18.46 -0.86
N ARG A 304 6.34 18.43 0.11
CA ARG A 304 6.62 18.36 1.55
C ARG A 304 5.92 17.17 2.17
N ILE A 305 6.45 16.63 3.27
CA ILE A 305 5.73 15.63 4.04
C ILE A 305 4.49 16.31 4.62
N GLN A 306 3.32 15.84 4.21
CA GLN A 306 2.03 16.31 4.70
C GLN A 306 1.72 15.65 6.04
N GLN A 307 0.94 16.34 6.86
CA GLN A 307 0.56 15.82 8.17
C GLN A 307 -0.90 16.13 8.51
N ALA A 308 -1.49 15.24 9.31
CA ALA A 308 -2.77 15.44 9.95
C ALA A 308 -2.73 14.94 11.39
N PHE A 309 -3.63 15.42 12.22
CA PHE A 309 -3.68 15.10 13.64
C PHE A 309 -5.09 14.73 14.08
N SER A 310 -5.21 13.67 14.87
CA SER A 310 -6.43 13.26 15.54
C SER A 310 -6.31 13.45 17.05
N ARG A 311 -7.44 13.82 17.72
CA ARG A 311 -7.56 13.97 19.18
C ARG A 311 -8.64 13.07 19.79
N ASP A 312 -9.28 12.26 18.98
CA ASP A 312 -10.49 11.51 19.33
C ASP A 312 -10.39 10.03 18.95
N GLY A 313 -9.20 9.43 19.10
CA GLY A 313 -9.03 8.02 18.80
C GLY A 313 -9.12 7.69 17.29
N GLY A 314 -8.81 8.64 16.41
CA GLY A 314 -8.80 8.43 14.97
C GLY A 314 -10.14 8.65 14.26
N ALA A 315 -11.19 9.02 15.00
CA ALA A 315 -12.51 9.28 14.42
C ALA A 315 -12.50 10.47 13.47
N THR A 316 -11.81 11.56 13.86
CA THR A 316 -11.65 12.74 13.03
C THR A 316 -10.18 13.16 12.93
N TRP A 317 -9.82 13.82 11.82
CA TRP A 317 -8.45 14.24 11.52
C TRP A 317 -8.42 15.66 10.97
N GLU A 318 -7.61 16.50 11.59
CA GLU A 318 -7.34 17.86 11.18
C GLU A 318 -6.06 17.93 10.35
N ASP A 319 -6.09 18.50 9.15
CA ASP A 319 -4.91 18.79 8.37
C ASP A 319 -4.06 19.87 9.05
N LEU A 320 -2.80 19.56 9.28
CA LEU A 320 -1.81 20.53 9.80
C LEU A 320 -0.96 21.09 8.65
N PRO A 321 -0.27 22.23 8.86
CA PRO A 321 0.74 22.70 7.91
C PRO A 321 1.78 21.60 7.63
N PRO A 322 2.28 21.47 6.39
CA PRO A 322 3.26 20.44 6.05
C PRO A 322 4.54 20.60 6.89
N LEU A 323 5.25 19.50 7.11
CA LEU A 323 6.57 19.54 7.74
C LEU A 323 7.57 20.29 6.85
N ASP A 324 8.54 20.96 7.46
CA ASP A 324 9.67 21.53 6.73
C ASP A 324 10.68 20.44 6.29
N LEU A 325 10.16 19.36 5.74
CA LEU A 325 10.92 18.23 5.21
C LEU A 325 10.46 17.94 3.79
N PRO A 326 11.38 17.82 2.83
CA PRO A 326 11.03 17.58 1.44
C PRO A 326 10.42 16.20 1.25
N ASN A 327 9.42 16.10 0.36
CA ASN A 327 8.89 14.84 -0.14
C ASN A 327 8.50 15.00 -1.61
N HIS A 328 9.28 14.40 -2.49
CA HIS A 328 9.03 14.40 -3.93
C HIS A 328 8.20 13.18 -4.36
N SER A 329 7.03 13.01 -3.72
CA SER A 329 6.11 11.89 -3.97
C SER A 329 6.77 10.54 -3.66
N THR A 330 7.34 10.42 -2.45
CA THR A 330 7.99 9.20 -1.95
C THR A 330 7.33 8.69 -0.68
N SER A 331 7.37 7.35 -0.48
CA SER A 331 6.87 6.72 0.74
C SER A 331 7.70 7.13 1.95
N VAL A 332 7.05 7.36 3.08
CA VAL A 332 7.66 7.62 4.38
C VAL A 332 7.33 6.50 5.35
N ALA A 333 8.16 6.31 6.37
CA ALA A 333 7.88 5.41 7.49
C ALA A 333 8.19 6.13 8.79
N ALA A 334 7.29 6.08 9.75
CA ALA A 334 7.49 6.62 11.07
C ALA A 334 7.18 5.57 12.14
N LEU A 335 7.83 5.70 13.28
CA LEU A 335 7.70 4.79 14.40
C LEU A 335 7.80 5.58 15.71
N ARG A 336 6.87 5.29 16.63
CA ARG A 336 7.04 5.66 18.04
C ARG A 336 7.90 4.61 18.72
N LEU A 337 8.92 5.04 19.46
CA LEU A 337 9.78 4.15 20.22
C LEU A 337 9.15 3.76 21.57
N ASN A 338 9.44 2.56 22.04
CA ASN A 338 8.84 1.99 23.27
C ASN A 338 9.14 2.84 24.52
N GLU A 339 10.32 3.44 24.62
CA GLU A 339 10.71 4.30 25.73
C GLU A 339 10.60 5.80 25.42
N GLY A 340 9.78 6.17 24.42
CA GLY A 340 9.52 7.54 24.01
C GLY A 340 10.42 8.04 22.88
N GLY A 341 9.97 9.11 22.24
CA GLY A 341 10.56 9.63 21.01
C GLY A 341 10.00 8.97 19.76
N TYR A 342 10.29 9.60 18.64
CA TYR A 342 9.74 9.23 17.34
C TYR A 342 10.85 9.19 16.30
N LEU A 343 10.74 8.28 15.37
CA LEU A 343 11.61 8.14 14.20
C LEU A 343 10.81 8.41 12.93
N LEU A 344 11.44 9.06 11.97
CA LEU A 344 10.91 9.28 10.63
C LEU A 344 12.00 8.97 9.61
N LEU A 345 11.70 8.05 8.70
CA LEU A 345 12.58 7.68 7.60
C LEU A 345 11.93 8.11 6.28
N HIS A 346 12.63 8.98 5.54
CA HIS A 346 12.09 9.62 4.33
C HIS A 346 13.18 9.90 3.30
N ASN A 347 12.79 10.03 2.03
CA ASN A 347 13.71 10.54 1.02
C ASN A 347 13.90 12.05 1.18
N HIS A 348 15.14 12.49 1.39
CA HIS A 348 15.49 13.89 1.57
C HIS A 348 16.15 14.43 0.30
N VAL A 349 15.35 14.94 -0.61
CA VAL A 349 15.79 15.54 -1.86
C VAL A 349 15.16 16.92 -1.99
N THR A 350 16.00 17.96 -2.02
CA THR A 350 15.59 19.37 -2.02
C THR A 350 15.47 19.95 -3.42
N GLU A 351 16.16 19.38 -4.39
CA GLU A 351 16.22 19.86 -5.77
C GLU A 351 15.98 18.73 -6.78
N GLY A 352 15.49 19.11 -7.95
CA GLY A 352 15.25 18.17 -9.04
C GLY A 352 13.93 17.42 -8.95
N GLY A 353 13.77 16.44 -9.80
CA GLY A 353 12.55 15.62 -9.90
C GLY A 353 12.38 14.62 -8.75
N SER A 354 11.73 13.51 -9.02
CA SER A 354 11.43 12.43 -8.06
C SER A 354 12.67 11.60 -7.67
N SER A 355 13.80 12.25 -7.39
CA SER A 355 15.02 11.54 -6.98
C SER A 355 14.84 10.90 -5.61
N ARG A 356 15.28 9.65 -5.49
CA ARG A 356 15.21 8.83 -4.27
C ARG A 356 16.59 8.38 -3.82
N ASN A 357 17.63 9.13 -4.17
CA ASN A 357 19.02 8.76 -3.93
C ASN A 357 19.52 9.04 -2.50
N VAL A 358 18.71 9.72 -1.68
CA VAL A 358 19.02 9.95 -0.25
C VAL A 358 17.86 9.46 0.59
N LEU A 359 18.12 8.50 1.46
CA LEU A 359 17.18 8.02 2.47
C LEU A 359 17.67 8.45 3.84
N ARG A 360 16.94 9.34 4.49
CA ARG A 360 17.34 10.07 5.71
C ARG A 360 16.49 9.68 6.90
N LEU A 361 17.14 9.51 8.04
CA LEU A 361 16.51 9.30 9.32
C LEU A 361 16.51 10.59 10.12
N SER A 362 15.33 10.93 10.63
CA SER A 362 15.10 12.05 11.53
C SER A 362 14.47 11.54 12.83
N VAL A 363 14.70 12.26 13.93
CA VAL A 363 14.12 11.99 15.24
C VAL A 363 13.27 13.16 15.69
N SER A 364 12.31 12.88 16.57
CA SER A 364 11.49 13.89 17.21
C SER A 364 11.18 13.48 18.65
N LYS A 365 10.98 14.47 19.52
CA LYS A 365 10.51 14.27 20.89
C LYS A 365 8.98 14.37 21.00
N ASP A 366 8.35 15.07 20.07
CA ASP A 366 6.95 15.50 20.12
C ASP A 366 6.14 15.11 18.87
N ALA A 367 6.75 14.38 17.93
CA ALA A 367 6.22 14.06 16.60
C ALA A 367 5.89 15.29 15.72
N ARG A 368 6.29 16.50 16.12
CA ARG A 368 6.04 17.77 15.43
C ARG A 368 7.32 18.40 14.90
N SER A 369 8.33 18.45 15.75
CA SER A 369 9.65 19.04 15.44
C SER A 369 10.64 17.92 15.16
N TRP A 370 11.22 17.90 13.96
CA TRP A 370 12.08 16.82 13.50
C TRP A 370 13.51 17.28 13.27
N GLU A 371 14.45 16.54 13.85
CA GLU A 371 15.88 16.76 13.70
C GLU A 371 16.50 15.64 12.87
N THR A 372 17.29 16.00 11.85
CA THR A 372 18.04 15.02 11.07
C THR A 372 19.14 14.39 11.90
N VAL A 373 19.24 13.05 11.86
CA VAL A 373 20.31 12.30 12.53
C VAL A 373 21.40 11.90 11.55
N PHE A 374 21.05 11.13 10.51
CA PHE A 374 22.01 10.69 9.46
C PHE A 374 21.27 10.17 8.22
N ASP A 375 22.04 9.96 7.16
CA ASP A 375 21.56 9.28 5.96
C ASP A 375 21.75 7.76 6.12
N VAL A 376 20.65 7.03 6.07
CA VAL A 376 20.64 5.55 6.09
C VAL A 376 21.22 4.98 4.80
N ALA A 377 20.90 5.64 3.69
CA ALA A 377 21.46 5.36 2.38
C ALA A 377 21.63 6.66 1.57
N ARG A 378 22.72 6.72 0.82
CA ARG A 378 23.02 7.82 -0.10
C ARG A 378 23.70 7.25 -1.33
N GLY A 379 23.27 7.66 -2.49
CA GLY A 379 23.83 7.27 -3.78
C GLY A 379 23.84 8.41 -4.79
N GLU A 380 24.23 8.09 -6.00
CA GLU A 380 24.32 9.03 -7.12
C GLU A 380 22.92 9.44 -7.63
N PRO A 381 22.80 10.58 -8.30
CA PRO A 381 21.55 10.96 -8.96
C PRO A 381 21.03 9.87 -9.91
N GLY A 382 19.78 9.48 -9.73
CA GLY A 382 19.14 8.40 -10.49
C GLY A 382 19.13 7.04 -9.78
N GLU A 383 19.91 6.85 -8.72
CA GLU A 383 19.77 5.69 -7.85
C GLU A 383 18.52 5.82 -6.96
N GLU A 384 17.99 4.69 -6.53
CA GLU A 384 16.78 4.64 -5.70
C GLU A 384 17.01 3.84 -4.43
N PHE A 385 16.76 4.51 -3.28
CA PHE A 385 16.64 3.92 -1.94
C PHE A 385 15.29 4.37 -1.38
N SER A 386 14.31 3.48 -1.34
CA SER A 386 12.93 3.90 -1.13
C SER A 386 12.10 2.87 -0.38
N TYR A 387 10.87 3.22 -0.07
CA TYR A 387 9.91 2.35 0.60
C TYR A 387 10.45 1.76 1.90
N PRO A 388 10.84 2.63 2.85
CA PRO A 388 11.37 2.19 4.12
C PRO A 388 10.31 1.50 4.99
N ALA A 389 10.76 0.58 5.84
CA ALA A 389 10.00 0.04 6.96
C ALA A 389 10.85 0.07 8.23
N LEU A 390 10.21 0.28 9.37
CA LEU A 390 10.81 0.39 10.68
C LEU A 390 10.14 -0.60 11.63
N GLN A 391 10.94 -1.33 12.41
CA GLN A 391 10.46 -2.20 13.47
C GLN A 391 11.41 -2.15 14.66
N GLN A 392 10.89 -1.87 15.84
CA GLN A 392 11.66 -2.00 17.08
C GLN A 392 11.46 -3.38 17.67
N VAL A 393 12.57 -4.01 18.09
CA VAL A 393 12.59 -5.26 18.86
C VAL A 393 13.54 -5.07 20.04
N GLY A 394 13.01 -5.06 21.24
CA GLY A 394 13.78 -4.70 22.42
C GLY A 394 14.45 -3.33 22.27
N ASN A 395 15.79 -3.30 22.38
CA ASN A 395 16.61 -2.10 22.19
C ASN A 395 17.22 -2.01 20.76
N GLU A 396 16.74 -2.79 19.82
CA GLU A 396 17.19 -2.76 18.44
C GLU A 396 16.13 -2.17 17.52
N LEU A 397 16.57 -1.32 16.61
CA LEU A 397 15.79 -0.80 15.50
C LEU A 397 16.20 -1.54 14.24
N HIS A 398 15.27 -2.26 13.66
CA HIS A 398 15.41 -2.88 12.35
C HIS A 398 14.84 -1.96 11.27
N VAL A 399 15.64 -1.67 10.27
CA VAL A 399 15.31 -0.81 9.14
C VAL A 399 15.45 -1.60 7.87
N THR A 400 14.38 -1.69 7.07
CA THR A 400 14.50 -2.22 5.72
C THR A 400 14.08 -1.18 4.69
N TYR A 401 14.66 -1.27 3.51
CA TYR A 401 14.31 -0.41 2.38
C TYR A 401 14.67 -1.08 1.06
N THR A 402 14.00 -0.66 0.00
CA THR A 402 14.33 -1.06 -1.36
C THR A 402 15.61 -0.36 -1.81
N SER A 403 16.58 -1.11 -2.29
CA SER A 403 17.80 -0.62 -2.92
C SER A 403 17.77 -0.88 -4.42
N ARG A 404 17.83 0.19 -5.21
CA ARG A 404 17.91 0.18 -6.68
C ARG A 404 16.84 -0.70 -7.37
N ARG A 405 15.76 -0.99 -6.67
CA ARG A 405 14.68 -1.93 -7.08
C ARG A 405 15.14 -3.36 -7.37
N THR A 406 16.31 -3.74 -6.89
CA THR A 406 16.90 -5.08 -7.10
C THR A 406 17.04 -5.88 -5.82
N SER A 407 17.10 -5.21 -4.67
CA SER A 407 17.27 -5.86 -3.36
C SER A 407 16.51 -5.13 -2.25
N ILE A 408 16.35 -5.82 -1.14
CA ILE A 408 15.88 -5.25 0.12
C ILE A 408 17.06 -5.23 1.08
N GLU A 409 17.50 -4.04 1.46
CA GLU A 409 18.54 -3.83 2.45
C GLU A 409 17.95 -3.92 3.86
N HIS A 410 18.76 -4.37 4.80
CA HIS A 410 18.42 -4.47 6.21
C HIS A 410 19.57 -3.92 7.07
N HIS A 411 19.26 -2.92 7.87
CA HIS A 411 20.17 -2.34 8.85
C HIS A 411 19.63 -2.53 10.26
N VAL A 412 20.52 -2.83 11.20
CA VAL A 412 20.19 -2.91 12.63
C VAL A 412 20.93 -1.83 13.38
N TYR A 413 20.22 -1.08 14.19
CA TYR A 413 20.76 -0.04 15.07
C TYR A 413 20.40 -0.34 16.51
N ARG A 414 21.35 -0.14 17.44
CA ARG A 414 21.05 -0.10 18.86
C ARG A 414 20.45 1.26 19.20
N ILE A 415 19.32 1.24 19.89
CA ILE A 415 18.67 2.43 20.42
C ILE A 415 19.28 2.70 21.80
N ALA A 416 19.75 3.91 22.03
CA ALA A 416 20.18 4.38 23.33
C ALA A 416 19.39 5.63 23.72
N TYR A 417 18.87 5.64 24.93
CA TYR A 417 18.10 6.75 25.47
C TYR A 417 19.01 7.58 26.40
N GLY A 418 19.09 8.87 26.14
CA GLY A 418 19.81 9.81 27.00
C GLY A 418 19.10 9.99 28.34
N LYS A 419 19.84 10.53 29.32
CA LYS A 419 19.25 10.94 30.60
C LYS A 419 18.17 11.98 30.37
N GLU A 420 17.11 11.90 31.17
CA GLU A 420 16.06 12.91 31.25
C GLU A 420 16.68 14.29 31.39
N LEU A 421 16.27 15.21 30.51
CA LEU A 421 16.49 16.62 30.76
C LEU A 421 15.42 17.05 31.76
N PRO A 422 15.79 17.76 32.82
CA PRO A 422 14.87 18.19 33.85
C PRO A 422 13.75 19.11 33.32
#